data_01843012ca0c976e62ff1a2cc95b41f9
#
_entry.id   01843012ca0c976e62ff1a2cc95b41f9
#
_cell.length_a   1.000
_cell.length_b   1.000
_cell.length_c   1.000
_cell.angle_alpha   90.00
_cell.angle_beta   90.00
_cell.angle_gamma   90.00
#
_symmetry.space_group_name_H-M   'P 1'
#
loop_
_entity.id
_entity.type
_entity.pdbx_description
1 polymer ?
#
loop_
_entity_poly.entity_id
_entity_poly.type
_entity_poly.pdbx_seq_one_letter_code
_entity_poly.pdbx_strand_id
1 'polypeptide(L)'
;AAVLRSEGERESQVNAARGRAEALVLDARARQEALLLEADAQAKQQLLLARARAEAAAELAKAMEAHPAAAESLRLLLAHDWMAMGQEMAHAKGGSVLMVDPQSPAALLAALKGLQEKG
;
A
#
# COMPACT_ATOMS: atom_id res chain seq x y z
N ALA A 1 -21.47 -30.43 52.77
CA ALA A 1 -22.24 -29.61 51.80
C ALA A 1 -21.50 -28.33 51.42
N ALA A 2 -20.88 -27.61 52.38
CA ALA A 2 -20.14 -26.37 52.10
C ALA A 2 -18.85 -26.60 51.31
N VAL A 3 -18.12 -27.68 51.53
CA VAL A 3 -16.89 -28.05 50.84
C VAL A 3 -17.16 -28.40 49.38
N LEU A 4 -18.18 -29.21 49.10
CA LEU A 4 -18.59 -29.57 47.74
C LEU A 4 -19.06 -28.35 46.93
N ARG A 5 -19.70 -27.40 47.58
CA ARG A 5 -20.16 -26.15 46.95
C ARG A 5 -18.99 -25.26 46.58
N SER A 6 -18.01 -25.09 47.47
CA SER A 6 -16.81 -24.29 47.20
C SER A 6 -15.91 -24.95 46.15
N GLU A 7 -15.79 -26.26 46.11
CA GLU A 7 -15.08 -26.99 45.05
C GLU A 7 -15.75 -26.83 43.68
N GLY A 8 -17.09 -26.94 43.63
CA GLY A 8 -17.86 -26.71 42.41
C GLY A 8 -17.74 -25.28 41.89
N GLU A 9 -17.77 -24.30 42.78
CA GLU A 9 -17.55 -22.89 42.40
C GLU A 9 -16.14 -22.65 41.87
N ARG A 10 -15.14 -23.22 42.52
CA ARG A 10 -13.75 -23.16 42.08
C ARG A 10 -13.55 -23.79 40.70
N GLU A 11 -14.10 -24.98 40.50
CA GLU A 11 -14.02 -25.68 39.21
C GLU A 11 -14.72 -24.90 38.12
N SER A 12 -15.88 -24.34 38.40
CA SER A 12 -16.62 -23.47 37.49
C SER A 12 -15.79 -22.23 37.08
N GLN A 13 -15.14 -21.58 38.06
CA GLN A 13 -14.27 -20.42 37.79
C GLN A 13 -13.05 -20.80 36.95
N VAL A 14 -12.41 -21.95 37.25
CA VAL A 14 -11.26 -22.45 36.45
C VAL A 14 -11.68 -22.75 35.03
N ASN A 15 -12.82 -23.41 34.81
CA ASN A 15 -13.33 -23.72 33.50
C ASN A 15 -13.70 -22.45 32.71
N ALA A 16 -14.31 -21.47 33.37
CA ALA A 16 -14.60 -20.17 32.76
C ALA A 16 -13.32 -19.42 32.38
N ALA A 17 -12.29 -19.45 33.21
CA ALA A 17 -10.99 -18.85 32.91
C ALA A 17 -10.28 -19.53 31.74
N ARG A 18 -10.32 -20.87 31.68
CA ARG A 18 -9.81 -21.64 30.55
C ARG A 18 -10.55 -21.28 29.25
N GLY A 19 -11.87 -21.24 29.28
CA GLY A 19 -12.68 -20.85 28.13
C GLY A 19 -12.33 -19.47 27.59
N ARG A 20 -12.13 -18.50 28.48
CA ARG A 20 -11.70 -17.15 28.07
C ARG A 20 -10.30 -17.16 27.48
N ALA A 21 -9.36 -17.90 28.06
CA ALA A 21 -8.01 -18.01 27.55
C ALA A 21 -7.98 -18.66 26.17
N GLU A 22 -8.74 -19.74 25.98
CA GLU A 22 -8.86 -20.39 24.66
C GLU A 22 -9.51 -19.48 23.63
N ALA A 23 -10.56 -18.75 24.00
CA ALA A 23 -11.21 -17.77 23.13
C ALA A 23 -10.26 -16.66 22.70
N LEU A 24 -9.43 -16.14 23.62
CA LEU A 24 -8.42 -15.13 23.30
C LEU A 24 -7.35 -15.67 22.32
N VAL A 25 -6.91 -16.91 22.50
CA VAL A 25 -5.95 -17.54 21.61
C VAL A 25 -6.54 -17.76 20.22
N LEU A 26 -7.79 -18.21 20.14
CA LEU A 26 -8.50 -18.38 18.86
C LEU A 26 -8.71 -17.04 18.16
N ASP A 27 -9.11 -16.01 18.87
CA ASP A 27 -9.28 -14.66 18.32
C ASP A 27 -7.95 -14.10 17.80
N ALA A 28 -6.87 -14.27 18.55
CA ALA A 28 -5.54 -13.84 18.13
C ALA A 28 -5.05 -14.59 16.86
N ARG A 29 -5.30 -15.90 16.80
CA ARG A 29 -4.98 -16.70 15.60
C ARG A 29 -5.80 -16.27 14.38
N ALA A 30 -7.10 -16.05 14.57
CA ALA A 30 -7.99 -15.58 13.51
C ALA A 30 -7.55 -14.23 12.96
N ARG A 31 -7.18 -13.30 13.83
CA ARG A 31 -6.63 -11.99 13.42
C ARG A 31 -5.31 -12.12 12.68
N GLN A 32 -4.41 -12.98 13.15
CA GLN A 32 -3.14 -13.24 12.46
C GLN A 32 -3.38 -13.79 11.06
N GLU A 33 -4.26 -14.77 10.92
CA GLU A 33 -4.60 -15.36 9.63
C GLU A 33 -5.24 -14.34 8.69
N ALA A 34 -6.16 -13.52 9.20
CA ALA A 34 -6.77 -12.44 8.43
C ALA A 34 -5.74 -11.42 7.92
N LEU A 35 -4.78 -11.02 8.76
CA LEU A 35 -3.70 -10.12 8.38
C LEU A 35 -2.78 -10.72 7.31
N LEU A 36 -2.46 -12.01 7.42
CA LEU A 36 -1.65 -12.69 6.41
C LEU A 36 -2.36 -12.79 5.07
N LEU A 37 -3.66 -13.12 5.08
CA LEU A 37 -4.48 -13.15 3.86
C LEU A 37 -4.62 -11.77 3.23
N GLU A 38 -4.80 -10.74 4.03
CA GLU A 38 -4.86 -9.35 3.56
C GLU A 38 -3.53 -8.91 2.94
N ALA A 39 -2.42 -9.20 3.59
CA ALA A 39 -1.09 -8.88 3.08
C ALA A 39 -0.80 -9.62 1.76
N ASP A 40 -1.16 -10.89 1.64
CA ASP A 40 -1.03 -11.67 0.41
C ASP A 40 -1.90 -11.10 -0.72
N ALA A 41 -3.14 -10.74 -0.41
CA ALA A 41 -4.04 -10.11 -1.37
C ALA A 41 -3.50 -8.76 -1.87
N GLN A 42 -2.99 -7.92 -0.98
CA GLN A 42 -2.38 -6.65 -1.32
C GLN A 42 -1.13 -6.83 -2.18
N ALA A 43 -0.27 -7.79 -1.84
CA ALA A 43 0.92 -8.10 -2.63
C ALA A 43 0.56 -8.56 -4.05
N LYS A 44 -0.44 -9.43 -4.18
CA LYS A 44 -0.95 -9.89 -5.48
C LYS A 44 -1.55 -8.73 -6.30
N GLN A 45 -2.31 -7.86 -5.66
CA GLN A 45 -2.87 -6.68 -6.30
C GLN A 45 -1.78 -5.77 -6.85
N GLN A 46 -0.76 -5.48 -6.05
CA GLN A 46 0.38 -4.66 -6.49
C GLN A 46 1.14 -5.29 -7.65
N LEU A 47 1.35 -6.61 -7.60
CA LEU A 47 2.01 -7.33 -8.67
C LEU A 47 1.20 -7.27 -9.98
N LEU A 48 -0.12 -7.46 -9.91
CA LEU A 48 -1.00 -7.34 -11.08
C LEU A 48 -1.00 -5.93 -11.67
N LEU A 49 -1.04 -4.91 -10.82
CA LEU A 49 -0.96 -3.52 -11.26
C LEU A 49 0.40 -3.21 -11.91
N ALA A 50 1.49 -3.72 -11.35
CA ALA A 50 2.83 -3.53 -11.92
C ALA A 50 2.95 -4.21 -13.29
N ARG A 51 2.42 -5.43 -13.44
CA ARG A 51 2.38 -6.14 -14.71
C ARG A 51 1.54 -5.38 -15.74
N ALA A 52 0.34 -4.95 -15.37
CA ALA A 52 -0.54 -4.18 -16.26
C ALA A 52 0.13 -2.88 -16.75
N ARG A 53 0.83 -2.19 -15.86
CA ARG A 53 1.59 -0.98 -16.22
C ARG A 53 2.75 -1.29 -17.16
N ALA A 54 3.48 -2.37 -16.92
CA ALA A 54 4.57 -2.80 -17.78
C ALA A 54 4.07 -3.18 -19.18
N GLU A 55 2.96 -3.90 -19.29
CA GLU A 55 2.32 -4.25 -20.53
C GLU A 55 1.83 -3.01 -21.28
N ALA A 56 1.17 -2.08 -20.59
CA ALA A 56 0.73 -0.81 -21.16
C ALA A 56 1.91 0.01 -21.68
N ALA A 57 3.01 0.08 -20.93
CA ALA A 57 4.22 0.78 -21.36
C ALA A 57 4.85 0.11 -22.59
N ALA A 58 4.88 -1.21 -22.66
CA ALA A 58 5.38 -1.95 -23.81
C ALA A 58 4.53 -1.70 -25.07
N GLU A 59 3.20 -1.71 -24.92
CA GLU A 59 2.29 -1.40 -26.03
C GLU A 59 2.42 0.05 -26.53
N LEU A 60 2.57 1.00 -25.60
CA LEU A 60 2.86 2.40 -25.94
C LEU A 60 4.20 2.55 -26.67
N ALA A 61 5.24 1.87 -26.23
CA ALA A 61 6.55 1.89 -26.89
C ALA A 61 6.46 1.35 -28.34
N LYS A 62 5.73 0.27 -28.56
CA LYS A 62 5.47 -0.26 -29.91
C LYS A 62 4.70 0.72 -30.78
N ALA A 63 3.66 1.37 -30.21
CA ALA A 63 2.89 2.37 -30.93
C ALA A 63 3.74 3.59 -31.31
N MET A 64 4.66 4.01 -30.46
CA MET A 64 5.59 5.12 -30.71
C MET A 64 6.61 4.77 -31.81
N GLU A 65 7.10 3.53 -31.86
CA GLU A 65 7.98 3.04 -32.93
C GLU A 65 7.24 2.95 -34.27
N ALA A 66 6.00 2.49 -34.26
CA ALA A 66 5.19 2.35 -35.47
C ALA A 66 4.78 3.71 -36.06
N HIS A 67 4.59 4.72 -35.24
CA HIS A 67 4.14 6.06 -35.65
C HIS A 67 5.01 7.15 -35.01
N PRO A 68 6.23 7.41 -35.59
CA PRO A 68 7.13 8.43 -35.02
C PRO A 68 6.54 9.84 -34.97
N ALA A 69 5.63 10.17 -35.90
CA ALA A 69 4.96 11.47 -35.93
C ALA A 69 3.98 11.67 -34.74
N ALA A 70 3.40 10.60 -34.25
CA ALA A 70 2.51 10.63 -33.10
C ALA A 70 3.26 10.51 -31.75
N ALA A 71 4.55 10.20 -31.77
CA ALA A 71 5.36 9.99 -30.57
C ALA A 71 5.41 11.22 -29.67
N GLU A 72 5.50 12.43 -30.24
CA GLU A 72 5.49 13.67 -29.45
C GLU A 72 4.16 13.93 -28.76
N SER A 73 3.04 13.68 -29.42
CA SER A 73 1.70 13.79 -28.83
C SER A 73 1.50 12.80 -27.69
N LEU A 74 1.98 11.57 -27.85
CA LEU A 74 1.96 10.54 -26.81
C LEU A 74 2.84 10.91 -25.61
N ARG A 75 4.00 11.49 -25.82
CA ARG A 75 4.86 12.00 -24.74
C ARG A 75 4.18 13.09 -23.92
N LEU A 76 3.48 14.01 -24.58
CA LEU A 76 2.71 15.06 -23.91
C LEU A 76 1.57 14.48 -23.08
N LEU A 77 0.84 13.50 -23.58
CA LEU A 77 -0.22 12.79 -22.84
C LEU A 77 0.34 12.06 -21.62
N LEU A 78 1.45 11.35 -21.77
CA LEU A 78 2.12 10.67 -20.66
C LEU A 78 2.60 11.64 -19.59
N ALA A 79 3.17 12.79 -19.99
CA ALA A 79 3.59 13.84 -19.06
C ALA A 79 2.40 14.44 -18.31
N HIS A 80 1.28 14.65 -19.00
CA HIS A 80 0.04 15.13 -18.39
C HIS A 80 -0.51 14.14 -17.35
N ASP A 81 -0.57 12.87 -17.71
CA ASP A 81 -1.04 11.81 -16.81
C ASP A 81 -0.12 11.65 -15.60
N TRP A 82 1.16 11.79 -15.80
CA TRP A 82 2.14 11.74 -14.72
C TRP A 82 1.98 12.91 -13.75
N MET A 83 1.73 14.12 -14.25
CA MET A 83 1.44 15.29 -13.43
C MET A 83 0.12 15.13 -12.67
N ALA A 84 -0.93 14.61 -13.31
CA ALA A 84 -2.21 14.35 -12.65
C ALA A 84 -2.05 13.33 -11.51
N MET A 85 -1.30 12.27 -11.72
CA MET A 85 -1.00 11.26 -10.70
C MET A 85 -0.18 11.86 -9.54
N GLY A 86 0.77 12.74 -9.83
CA GLY A 86 1.53 13.47 -8.82
C GLY A 86 0.67 14.38 -7.96
N GLN A 87 -0.31 15.07 -8.55
CA GLN A 87 -1.28 15.88 -7.84
C GLN A 87 -2.20 15.05 -6.93
N GLU A 88 -2.69 13.92 -7.40
CA GLU A 88 -3.49 13.00 -6.58
C GLU A 88 -2.69 12.48 -5.37
N MET A 89 -1.44 12.11 -5.56
CA MET A 89 -0.55 11.70 -4.47
C MET A 89 -0.28 12.83 -3.48
N ALA A 90 -0.14 14.06 -3.95
CA ALA A 90 0.04 15.24 -3.12
C ALA A 90 -1.20 15.52 -2.24
N HIS A 91 -2.40 15.38 -2.79
CA HIS A 91 -3.66 15.54 -2.05
C HIS A 91 -3.90 14.39 -1.05
N ALA A 92 -3.55 13.16 -1.40
CA ALA A 92 -3.72 11.98 -0.54
C ALA A 92 -2.80 11.99 0.68
N LYS A 93 -1.61 12.58 0.58
CA LYS A 93 -0.60 12.62 1.65
C LYS A 93 -0.53 13.90 2.47
N GLY A 94 -1.53 14.79 2.36
CA GLY A 94 -1.64 15.95 3.24
C GLY A 94 -0.56 17.04 3.06
N GLY A 95 -0.06 17.22 1.87
CA GLY A 95 0.72 18.40 1.49
C GLY A 95 2.20 18.42 1.84
N SER A 96 2.81 17.27 2.11
CA SER A 96 4.27 17.19 2.30
C SER A 96 5.04 17.05 0.98
N VAL A 97 4.39 17.18 -0.15
CA VAL A 97 5.05 17.17 -1.46
C VAL A 97 5.55 18.57 -1.75
N LEU A 98 6.87 18.70 -1.88
CA LEU A 98 7.52 19.85 -2.46
C LEU A 98 6.84 20.19 -3.80
N MET A 99 6.23 21.37 -3.88
CA MET A 99 5.76 21.91 -5.15
C MET A 99 6.96 22.20 -6.05
N VAL A 100 7.39 21.17 -6.76
CA VAL A 100 8.40 21.34 -7.81
C VAL A 100 7.66 21.79 -9.06
N ASP A 101 7.98 22.98 -9.56
CA ASP A 101 7.47 23.45 -10.82
C ASP A 101 7.98 22.52 -11.96
N PRO A 102 7.08 21.74 -12.61
CA PRO A 102 7.49 20.80 -13.64
C PRO A 102 8.04 21.47 -14.90
N GLN A 103 7.88 22.77 -15.03
CA GLN A 103 8.42 23.56 -16.15
C GLN A 103 9.87 23.99 -15.95
N SER A 104 10.42 23.80 -14.76
CA SER A 104 11.79 24.19 -14.45
C SER A 104 12.65 22.95 -14.10
N PRO A 105 13.43 22.42 -15.05
CA PRO A 105 14.35 21.31 -14.78
C PRO A 105 15.41 21.65 -13.74
N ALA A 106 15.77 22.93 -13.61
CA ALA A 106 16.71 23.41 -12.59
C ALA A 106 16.16 23.28 -11.17
N ALA A 107 14.85 23.47 -10.95
CA ALA A 107 14.21 23.29 -9.65
C ALA A 107 14.19 21.80 -9.23
N LEU A 108 14.00 20.87 -10.15
CA LEU A 108 14.10 19.42 -9.92
C LEU A 108 15.51 19.02 -9.50
N LEU A 109 16.53 19.51 -10.16
CA LEU A 109 17.93 19.25 -9.83
C LEU A 109 18.31 19.84 -8.47
N ALA A 110 17.84 21.04 -8.14
CA ALA A 110 18.05 21.67 -6.83
C ALA A 110 17.36 20.89 -5.70
N ALA A 111 16.16 20.38 -5.92
CA ALA A 111 15.44 19.54 -4.95
C ALA A 111 16.16 18.21 -4.72
N LEU A 112 16.67 17.56 -5.75
CA LEU A 112 17.47 16.34 -5.68
C LEU A 112 18.80 16.55 -4.95
N LYS A 113 19.49 17.68 -5.21
CA LYS A 113 20.71 18.05 -4.46
C LYS A 113 20.44 18.28 -2.98
N GLY A 114 19.36 18.96 -2.64
CA GLY A 114 18.96 19.17 -1.24
C GLY A 114 18.67 17.88 -0.49
N LEU A 115 18.16 16.85 -1.15
CA LEU A 115 17.93 15.52 -0.58
C LEU A 115 19.24 14.73 -0.40
N GLN A 116 20.22 14.91 -1.28
CA GLN A 116 21.54 14.26 -1.16
C GLN A 116 22.40 14.88 -0.05
N GLU A 117 22.29 16.18 0.20
CA GLU A 117 23.04 16.86 1.27
C GLU A 117 22.49 16.59 2.67
N LYS A 118 21.23 16.16 2.81
CA LYS A 118 20.58 15.79 4.08
C LYS A 118 20.67 14.30 4.42
N GLY A 119 21.16 13.50 3.53
CA GLY A 119 21.43 12.09 3.73
C GLY A 119 22.87 11.89 4.15
#